data_4d182de8a0eb9e91b3372cf05034b7f0
#
_entry.id   4d182de8a0eb9e91b3372cf05034b7f0
#
_cell.length_a   1.000
_cell.length_b   1.000
_cell.length_c   1.000
_cell.angle_alpha   90.00
_cell.angle_beta   90.00
_cell.angle_gamma   90.00
#
_symmetry.space_group_name_H-M   'P 1'
#
loop_
_entity.id
_entity.type
_entity.pdbx_description
1 polymer ?
#
loop_
_entity_poly.entity_id
_entity_poly.type
_entity_poly.pdbx_seq_one_letter_code
_entity_poly.pdbx_strand_id
1 'polypeptide(L)'
;MTTYDTTGVTRLPEYGCFRITGPDAASFLQGQLSSDVSALTSPGGQLSSLSDPRGRVIAVIRLLRLDEGFVAVAPRSMVEATAQRLALFVLRARVSVDICDNLAVWGAVGAPAADSLESAAAAVLRMPADVAVGVQSSDETATPDATRAMAVDPTDWETTEILAGIPEIYPATGGKFVAQMLHLDRLGAISFDKGCYVGQEVIAR
;
A
#
# COMPACT_ATOMS: atom_id res chain seq x y z
N MET A 1 -28.52 -0.46 0.48
CA MET A 1 -27.17 0.11 0.39
C MET A 1 -26.94 0.85 1.69
N THR A 2 -26.31 0.19 2.67
CA THR A 2 -26.06 0.80 3.98
C THR A 2 -24.88 1.76 3.78
N THR A 3 -25.17 3.04 3.67
CA THR A 3 -24.17 4.09 3.80
C THR A 3 -23.72 4.06 5.25
N TYR A 4 -22.52 3.57 5.50
CA TYR A 4 -21.86 3.83 6.76
C TYR A 4 -21.52 5.32 6.75
N ASP A 5 -22.21 6.06 7.59
CA ASP A 5 -22.07 7.51 7.76
C ASP A 5 -20.82 7.85 8.59
N THR A 6 -19.85 6.91 8.60
CA THR A 6 -18.62 7.01 9.37
C THR A 6 -17.60 7.77 8.52
N THR A 7 -17.26 8.96 8.96
CA THR A 7 -16.23 9.80 8.34
C THR A 7 -15.21 10.20 9.38
N GLY A 8 -13.95 9.87 9.15
CA GLY A 8 -12.89 10.25 10.09
C GLY A 8 -11.54 9.62 9.79
N VAL A 9 -10.58 9.94 10.64
CA VAL A 9 -9.20 9.41 10.57
C VAL A 9 -8.92 8.49 11.75
N THR A 10 -8.06 7.50 11.55
CA THR A 10 -7.66 6.56 12.59
C THR A 10 -6.21 6.12 12.40
N ARG A 11 -5.54 5.82 13.50
CA ARG A 11 -4.25 5.14 13.44
C ARG A 11 -4.48 3.65 13.17
N LEU A 12 -3.61 3.06 12.32
CA LEU A 12 -3.69 1.65 11.95
C LEU A 12 -2.51 0.86 12.57
N PRO A 13 -2.59 0.47 13.84
CA PRO A 13 -1.49 -0.23 14.52
C PRO A 13 -1.23 -1.63 13.95
N GLU A 14 -2.24 -2.26 13.34
CA GLU A 14 -2.14 -3.57 12.71
C GLU A 14 -1.41 -3.52 11.35
N TYR A 15 -1.14 -2.31 10.85
CA TYR A 15 -0.32 -2.08 9.67
C TYR A 15 1.09 -1.64 10.07
N GLY A 16 2.04 -1.97 9.21
CA GLY A 16 3.41 -1.53 9.30
C GLY A 16 3.94 -1.17 7.92
N CYS A 17 5.17 -0.71 7.87
CA CYS A 17 5.76 -0.30 6.62
C CYS A 17 7.26 -0.60 6.55
N PHE A 18 7.77 -0.59 5.34
CA PHE A 18 9.19 -0.65 5.03
C PHE A 18 9.52 0.33 3.89
N ARG A 19 10.72 0.89 3.93
CA ARG A 19 11.23 1.81 2.90
C ARG A 19 11.97 1.08 1.82
N ILE A 20 11.87 1.60 0.61
CA ILE A 20 12.66 1.18 -0.53
C ILE A 20 13.32 2.44 -1.10
N THR A 21 14.62 2.57 -0.92
CA THR A 21 15.39 3.77 -1.26
C THR A 21 16.55 3.45 -2.21
N GLY A 22 17.14 4.47 -2.77
CA GLY A 22 18.28 4.36 -3.66
C GLY A 22 17.93 4.74 -5.11
N PRO A 23 18.97 5.06 -5.90
CA PRO A 23 18.78 5.59 -7.25
C PRO A 23 18.09 4.63 -8.21
N ASP A 24 18.15 3.32 -7.94
CA ASP A 24 17.55 2.29 -8.78
C ASP A 24 16.20 1.78 -8.21
N ALA A 25 15.67 2.38 -7.13
CA ALA A 25 14.47 1.90 -6.43
C ALA A 25 13.23 1.82 -7.33
N ALA A 26 12.97 2.84 -8.15
CA ALA A 26 11.83 2.86 -9.07
C ALA A 26 11.93 1.74 -10.13
N SER A 27 13.07 1.60 -10.78
CA SER A 27 13.29 0.56 -11.80
C SER A 27 13.29 -0.85 -11.19
N PHE A 28 13.81 -1.00 -9.98
CA PHE A 28 13.75 -2.25 -9.24
C PHE A 28 12.31 -2.66 -8.93
N LEU A 29 11.52 -1.76 -8.32
CA LEU A 29 10.12 -2.02 -8.02
C LEU A 29 9.28 -2.24 -9.27
N GLN A 30 9.60 -1.55 -10.39
CA GLN A 30 8.95 -1.76 -11.67
C GLN A 30 9.06 -3.22 -12.15
N GLY A 31 10.16 -3.90 -11.88
CA GLY A 31 10.36 -5.32 -12.20
C GLY A 31 9.80 -6.31 -11.17
N GLN A 32 9.37 -5.86 -9.99
CA GLN A 32 8.90 -6.72 -8.92
C GLN A 32 7.39 -6.68 -8.71
N LEU A 33 6.77 -5.52 -8.92
CA LEU A 33 5.38 -5.25 -8.56
C LEU A 33 4.47 -5.28 -9.79
N SER A 34 3.17 -5.53 -9.56
CA SER A 34 2.15 -5.63 -10.63
C SER A 34 1.72 -4.28 -11.22
N SER A 35 1.75 -3.20 -10.44
CA SER A 35 1.36 -1.86 -10.88
C SER A 35 2.49 -1.15 -11.63
N ASP A 36 2.18 -0.10 -12.38
CA ASP A 36 3.19 0.73 -13.04
C ASP A 36 3.80 1.74 -12.05
N VAL A 37 4.93 1.35 -11.45
CA VAL A 37 5.66 2.19 -10.50
C VAL A 37 6.24 3.44 -11.15
N SER A 38 6.54 3.37 -12.46
CA SER A 38 7.11 4.52 -13.20
C SER A 38 6.10 5.65 -13.38
N ALA A 39 4.81 5.35 -13.36
CA ALA A 39 3.73 6.33 -13.46
C ALA A 39 3.42 7.01 -12.13
N LEU A 40 3.92 6.47 -11.00
CA LEU A 40 3.64 7.01 -9.67
C LEU A 40 4.44 8.29 -9.42
N THR A 41 3.73 9.39 -9.20
CA THR A 41 4.30 10.72 -8.89
C THR A 41 4.53 10.90 -7.39
N SER A 42 5.40 11.83 -6.99
CA SER A 42 5.62 12.24 -5.60
C SER A 42 4.94 13.59 -5.32
N PRO A 43 4.24 13.77 -4.19
CA PRO A 43 3.75 12.70 -3.32
C PRO A 43 2.59 11.95 -3.96
N GLY A 44 2.42 10.67 -3.63
CA GLY A 44 1.30 9.89 -4.14
C GLY A 44 1.34 8.44 -3.72
N GLY A 45 0.34 7.67 -4.13
CA GLY A 45 0.22 6.26 -3.78
C GLY A 45 -0.50 5.44 -4.83
N GLN A 46 -0.23 4.15 -4.84
CA GLN A 46 -0.93 3.16 -5.66
C GLN A 46 -1.02 1.81 -4.95
N LEU A 47 -2.10 1.09 -5.21
CA LEU A 47 -2.21 -0.31 -4.81
C LEU A 47 -1.38 -1.17 -5.75
N SER A 48 -0.73 -2.20 -5.21
CA SER A 48 0.10 -3.11 -5.99
C SER A 48 0.13 -4.50 -5.36
N SER A 49 0.66 -5.48 -6.08
CA SER A 49 0.95 -6.79 -5.52
C SER A 49 2.36 -7.25 -5.83
N LEU A 50 2.92 -8.00 -4.90
CA LEU A 50 4.10 -8.81 -5.08
C LEU A 50 3.66 -10.25 -5.32
N SER A 51 4.14 -10.87 -6.38
CA SER A 51 3.79 -12.25 -6.74
C SER A 51 5.02 -13.15 -6.84
N ASP A 52 4.79 -14.44 -6.77
CA ASP A 52 5.81 -15.44 -7.11
C ASP A 52 5.90 -15.63 -8.65
N PRO A 53 6.90 -16.36 -9.18
CA PRO A 53 7.01 -16.59 -10.61
C PRO A 53 5.83 -17.35 -11.24
N ARG A 54 4.98 -17.99 -10.43
CA ARG A 54 3.76 -18.67 -10.86
C ARG A 54 2.53 -17.75 -10.85
N GLY A 55 2.72 -16.44 -10.62
CA GLY A 55 1.66 -15.43 -10.56
C GLY A 55 0.80 -15.52 -9.30
N ARG A 56 1.25 -16.25 -8.26
CA ARG A 56 0.54 -16.28 -6.97
C ARG A 56 0.90 -15.06 -6.15
N VAL A 57 -0.10 -14.34 -5.67
CA VAL A 57 0.08 -13.14 -4.86
C VAL A 57 0.62 -13.50 -3.48
N ILE A 58 1.80 -12.97 -3.17
CA ILE A 58 2.49 -13.13 -1.88
C ILE A 58 2.03 -12.04 -0.91
N ALA A 59 1.91 -10.80 -1.40
CA ALA A 59 1.46 -9.66 -0.62
C ALA A 59 0.68 -8.68 -1.51
N VAL A 60 -0.33 -8.05 -0.95
CA VAL A 60 -0.92 -6.80 -1.45
C VAL A 60 -0.29 -5.67 -0.67
N ILE A 61 0.17 -4.64 -1.33
CA ILE A 61 0.86 -3.51 -0.72
C ILE A 61 0.29 -2.19 -1.21
N ARG A 62 0.24 -1.24 -0.31
CA ARG A 62 -0.04 0.17 -0.59
C ARG A 62 1.30 0.84 -0.75
N LEU A 63 1.70 1.08 -2.00
CA LEU A 63 2.97 1.71 -2.33
C LEU A 63 2.79 3.22 -2.36
N LEU A 64 3.50 3.90 -1.48
CA LEU A 64 3.52 5.36 -1.37
C LEU A 64 4.85 5.89 -1.92
N ARG A 65 4.81 6.95 -2.70
CA ARG A 65 5.99 7.64 -3.22
C ARG A 65 6.28 8.87 -2.39
N LEU A 66 7.51 8.93 -1.89
CA LEU A 66 8.10 10.09 -1.24
C LEU A 66 9.24 10.64 -2.10
N ASP A 67 9.72 11.84 -1.80
CA ASP A 67 10.84 12.44 -2.55
C ASP A 67 12.11 11.58 -2.49
N GLU A 68 12.35 10.92 -1.36
CA GLU A 68 13.54 10.08 -1.13
C GLU A 68 13.37 8.61 -1.52
N GLY A 69 12.24 8.22 -2.14
CA GLY A 69 11.99 6.84 -2.52
C GLY A 69 10.55 6.38 -2.30
N PHE A 70 10.38 5.18 -1.79
CA PHE A 70 9.06 4.57 -1.61
C PHE A 70 8.88 4.04 -0.19
N VAL A 71 7.63 4.03 0.24
CA VAL A 71 7.19 3.32 1.45
C VAL A 71 6.12 2.32 1.04
N ALA A 72 6.32 1.06 1.39
CA ALA A 72 5.33 0.01 1.20
C ALA A 72 4.62 -0.25 2.52
N VAL A 73 3.29 -0.11 2.53
CA VAL A 73 2.43 -0.39 3.68
C VAL A 73 1.71 -1.72 3.47
N ALA A 74 1.71 -2.56 4.48
CA ALA A 74 1.06 -3.87 4.49
C ALA A 74 0.64 -4.24 5.93
N PRO A 75 -0.18 -5.30 6.13
CA PRO A 75 -0.41 -5.85 7.45
C PRO A 75 0.91 -6.08 8.17
N ARG A 76 1.00 -5.72 9.44
CA ARG A 76 2.24 -5.82 10.24
C ARG A 76 2.86 -7.22 10.19
N SER A 77 2.01 -8.25 10.19
CA SER A 77 2.43 -9.65 10.08
C SER A 77 3.07 -10.02 8.73
N MET A 78 2.94 -9.17 7.72
CA MET A 78 3.48 -9.37 6.37
C MET A 78 4.71 -8.51 6.07
N VAL A 79 4.96 -7.46 6.85
CA VAL A 79 6.01 -6.46 6.60
C VAL A 79 7.38 -7.10 6.46
N GLU A 80 7.81 -7.86 7.47
CA GLU A 80 9.14 -8.45 7.49
C GLU A 80 9.34 -9.45 6.35
N ALA A 81 8.40 -10.37 6.17
CA ALA A 81 8.48 -11.39 5.12
C ALA A 81 8.47 -10.76 3.70
N THR A 82 7.69 -9.69 3.50
CA THR A 82 7.61 -8.99 2.22
C THR A 82 8.90 -8.21 1.93
N ALA A 83 9.43 -7.48 2.92
CA ALA A 83 10.69 -6.75 2.80
C ALA A 83 11.86 -7.71 2.51
N GLN A 84 11.99 -8.80 3.27
CA GLN A 84 13.00 -9.83 3.04
C GLN A 84 12.87 -10.46 1.64
N ARG A 85 11.64 -10.74 1.21
CA ARG A 85 11.40 -11.29 -0.13
C ARG A 85 11.87 -10.35 -1.23
N LEU A 86 11.60 -9.05 -1.13
CA LEU A 86 12.09 -8.06 -2.08
C LEU A 86 13.62 -7.96 -2.02
N ALA A 87 14.21 -7.92 -0.83
CA ALA A 87 15.66 -7.82 -0.64
C ALA A 87 16.44 -8.96 -1.33
N LEU A 88 15.88 -10.16 -1.43
CA LEU A 88 16.48 -11.29 -2.15
C LEU A 88 16.73 -11.01 -3.65
N PHE A 89 15.98 -10.08 -4.24
CA PHE A 89 16.10 -9.71 -5.65
C PHE A 89 16.96 -8.45 -5.87
N VAL A 90 17.45 -7.83 -4.80
CA VAL A 90 18.41 -6.70 -4.88
C VAL A 90 19.82 -7.27 -5.15
N LEU A 91 20.09 -7.64 -6.40
CA LEU A 91 21.36 -8.28 -6.78
C LEU A 91 22.47 -7.25 -7.05
N ARG A 92 22.27 -6.43 -8.08
CA ARG A 92 23.22 -5.39 -8.53
C ARG A 92 22.61 -3.99 -8.50
N ALA A 93 21.33 -3.88 -8.18
CA ALA A 93 20.63 -2.61 -8.07
C ALA A 93 21.12 -1.85 -6.81
N ARG A 94 21.26 -0.55 -6.92
CA ARG A 94 21.59 0.33 -5.79
C ARG A 94 20.29 0.68 -5.05
N VAL A 95 19.80 -0.29 -4.29
CA VAL A 95 18.53 -0.24 -3.56
C VAL A 95 18.75 -0.73 -2.14
N SER A 96 18.19 -0.03 -1.17
CA SER A 96 18.01 -0.50 0.21
C SER A 96 16.53 -0.82 0.47
N VAL A 97 16.27 -1.86 1.26
CA VAL A 97 14.93 -2.25 1.72
C VAL A 97 15.00 -2.38 3.23
N ASP A 98 14.40 -1.41 3.94
CA ASP A 98 14.55 -1.27 5.39
C ASP A 98 13.19 -1.17 6.08
N ILE A 99 12.98 -1.93 7.17
CA ILE A 99 11.76 -1.84 7.98
C ILE A 99 11.72 -0.48 8.68
N CYS A 100 10.54 0.14 8.73
CA CYS A 100 10.35 1.46 9.33
C CYS A 100 9.60 1.34 10.65
N ASP A 101 10.28 1.66 11.76
CA ASP A 101 9.66 1.80 13.07
C ASP A 101 9.32 3.27 13.41
N ASN A 102 9.86 4.20 12.61
CA ASN A 102 9.69 5.64 12.80
C ASN A 102 8.56 6.26 11.98
N LEU A 103 7.72 5.44 11.35
CA LEU A 103 6.53 5.88 10.64
C LEU A 103 5.27 5.29 11.26
N ALA A 104 4.26 6.14 11.39
CA ALA A 104 2.91 5.75 11.76
C ALA A 104 2.05 5.60 10.50
N VAL A 105 1.26 4.53 10.44
CA VAL A 105 0.27 4.33 9.38
C VAL A 105 -1.07 4.88 9.85
N TRP A 106 -1.70 5.68 9.01
CA TRP A 106 -2.99 6.30 9.25
C TRP A 106 -3.97 5.91 8.16
N GLY A 107 -5.23 5.69 8.55
CA GLY A 107 -6.35 5.47 7.68
C GLY A 107 -7.33 6.62 7.72
N ALA A 108 -8.07 6.82 6.64
CA ALA A 108 -9.20 7.73 6.57
C ALA A 108 -10.38 7.07 5.89
N VAL A 109 -11.59 7.40 6.33
CA VAL A 109 -12.87 7.01 5.73
C VAL A 109 -13.66 8.26 5.41
N GLY A 110 -14.15 8.38 4.19
CA GLY A 110 -14.87 9.54 3.68
C GLY A 110 -13.96 10.64 3.12
N ALA A 111 -14.44 11.32 2.07
CA ALA A 111 -13.65 12.31 1.33
C ALA A 111 -13.06 13.43 2.21
N PRO A 112 -13.79 14.05 3.16
CA PRO A 112 -13.22 15.09 4.02
C PRO A 112 -12.08 14.61 4.91
N ALA A 113 -12.15 13.35 5.37
CA ALA A 113 -11.10 12.75 6.18
C ALA A 113 -9.88 12.41 5.33
N ALA A 114 -10.09 11.94 4.11
CA ALA A 114 -9.00 11.69 3.16
C ALA A 114 -8.27 13.00 2.79
N ASP A 115 -9.00 14.12 2.59
CA ASP A 115 -8.41 15.45 2.34
C ASP A 115 -7.57 15.92 3.56
N SER A 116 -8.09 15.67 4.77
CA SER A 116 -7.36 15.98 6.00
C SER A 116 -6.07 15.15 6.12
N LEU A 117 -6.14 13.86 5.80
CA LEU A 117 -4.98 12.98 5.81
C LEU A 117 -3.93 13.42 4.76
N GLU A 118 -4.34 13.81 3.54
CA GLU A 118 -3.42 14.32 2.51
C GLU A 118 -2.70 15.59 2.93
N SER A 119 -3.35 16.43 3.74
CA SER A 119 -2.74 17.67 4.23
C SER A 119 -1.69 17.43 5.32
N ALA A 120 -1.74 16.28 6.02
CA ALA A 120 -0.94 15.99 7.19
C ALA A 120 0.12 14.90 6.94
N ALA A 121 -0.14 13.95 6.04
CA ALA A 121 0.74 12.82 5.79
C ALA A 121 1.81 13.16 4.74
N ALA A 122 2.94 12.46 4.82
CA ALA A 122 4.03 12.60 3.86
C ALA A 122 3.65 12.09 2.46
N ALA A 123 2.79 11.08 2.38
CA ALA A 123 2.15 10.61 1.16
C ALA A 123 0.89 9.84 1.50
N VAL A 124 -0.08 9.84 0.59
CA VAL A 124 -1.37 9.18 0.75
C VAL A 124 -1.74 8.40 -0.52
N LEU A 125 -2.34 7.24 -0.33
CA LEU A 125 -3.07 6.49 -1.35
C LEU A 125 -4.56 6.62 -1.09
N ARG A 126 -5.31 7.13 -2.06
CA ARG A 126 -6.78 7.04 -2.10
C ARG A 126 -7.20 5.75 -2.81
N MET A 127 -8.21 5.12 -2.26
CA MET A 127 -8.79 3.87 -2.74
C MET A 127 -10.31 4.02 -2.93
N PRO A 128 -11.00 3.06 -3.57
CA PRO A 128 -12.45 3.09 -3.71
C PRO A 128 -13.19 3.31 -2.39
N ALA A 129 -14.42 3.82 -2.45
CA ALA A 129 -15.28 4.16 -1.30
C ALA A 129 -14.71 5.24 -0.37
N ASP A 130 -13.89 6.16 -0.92
CA ASP A 130 -13.24 7.23 -0.17
C ASP A 130 -12.40 6.74 1.02
N VAL A 131 -11.87 5.53 0.93
CA VAL A 131 -10.88 5.02 1.88
C VAL A 131 -9.51 5.54 1.48
N ALA A 132 -8.73 5.96 2.47
CA ALA A 132 -7.35 6.37 2.22
C ALA A 132 -6.40 5.80 3.27
N VAL A 133 -5.13 5.64 2.89
CA VAL A 133 -4.04 5.28 3.78
C VAL A 133 -2.85 6.19 3.53
N GLY A 134 -2.20 6.64 4.60
CA GLY A 134 -1.02 7.48 4.53
C GLY A 134 -0.01 7.16 5.63
N VAL A 135 1.16 7.74 5.51
CA VAL A 135 2.24 7.61 6.50
C VAL A 135 2.70 8.97 7.00
N GLN A 136 3.00 9.03 8.29
CA GLN A 136 3.48 10.21 8.98
C GLN A 136 4.63 9.81 9.91
N SER A 137 5.55 10.72 10.22
CA SER A 137 6.59 10.48 11.23
C SER A 137 5.96 10.15 12.59
N SER A 138 6.47 9.12 13.26
CA SER A 138 5.99 8.75 14.60
C SER A 138 6.32 9.81 15.66
N ASP A 139 7.33 10.66 15.39
CA ASP A 139 7.76 11.75 16.27
C ASP A 139 6.87 13.00 16.15
N GLU A 140 6.07 13.08 15.10
CA GLU A 140 5.10 14.15 14.95
C GLU A 140 3.93 13.93 15.88
N THR A 141 3.81 14.80 16.87
CA THR A 141 2.70 14.83 17.84
C THR A 141 1.38 15.33 17.22
N ALA A 142 1.42 15.83 15.99
CA ALA A 142 0.26 16.24 15.25
C ALA A 142 -0.49 15.00 14.72
N THR A 143 -1.51 14.59 15.44
CA THR A 143 -2.61 13.82 14.85
C THR A 143 -3.06 14.57 13.59
N PRO A 144 -3.24 13.92 12.40
CA PRO A 144 -3.90 14.56 11.28
C PRO A 144 -5.11 15.31 11.81
N ASP A 145 -5.23 16.60 11.50
CA ASP A 145 -6.07 17.55 12.23
C ASP A 145 -7.47 16.98 12.54
N ALA A 146 -7.60 16.35 13.71
CA ALA A 146 -8.84 15.77 14.22
C ALA A 146 -9.93 16.85 14.47
N THR A 147 -9.59 18.12 14.33
CA THR A 147 -10.58 19.20 14.40
C THR A 147 -11.48 19.25 13.17
N ARG A 148 -11.06 18.64 12.06
CA ARG A 148 -11.84 18.53 10.82
C ARG A 148 -12.38 17.13 10.53
N ALA A 149 -11.82 16.09 11.14
CA ALA A 149 -12.26 14.71 10.95
C ALA A 149 -12.43 14.04 12.33
N MET A 150 -13.55 13.38 12.55
CA MET A 150 -13.78 12.60 13.78
C MET A 150 -12.77 11.45 13.84
N ALA A 151 -12.38 11.04 15.06
CA ALA A 151 -11.69 9.79 15.24
C ALA A 151 -12.65 8.63 14.96
N VAL A 152 -12.25 7.70 14.12
CA VAL A 152 -13.00 6.46 13.85
C VAL A 152 -12.27 5.27 14.43
N ASP A 153 -12.99 4.19 14.72
CA ASP A 153 -12.38 2.95 15.15
C ASP A 153 -11.59 2.32 13.98
N PRO A 154 -10.40 1.76 14.19
CA PRO A 154 -9.69 1.02 13.14
C PRO A 154 -10.55 -0.06 12.47
N THR A 155 -11.47 -0.67 13.20
CA THR A 155 -12.42 -1.68 12.69
C THR A 155 -13.39 -1.09 11.66
N ASP A 156 -13.79 0.18 11.79
CA ASP A 156 -14.63 0.87 10.81
C ASP A 156 -13.89 1.07 9.49
N TRP A 157 -12.60 1.42 9.57
CA TRP A 157 -11.75 1.54 8.40
C TRP A 157 -11.57 0.18 7.69
N GLU A 158 -11.24 -0.89 8.42
CA GLU A 158 -11.13 -2.26 7.88
C GLU A 158 -12.44 -2.73 7.27
N THR A 159 -13.57 -2.49 7.94
CA THR A 159 -14.90 -2.83 7.43
C THR A 159 -15.19 -2.13 6.11
N THR A 160 -14.80 -0.86 6.00
CA THR A 160 -15.00 -0.08 4.77
C THR A 160 -14.12 -0.62 3.64
N GLU A 161 -12.86 -1.00 3.91
CA GLU A 161 -12.01 -1.66 2.91
C GLU A 161 -12.62 -2.98 2.41
N ILE A 162 -13.11 -3.81 3.33
CA ILE A 162 -13.76 -5.09 2.97
C ILE A 162 -14.98 -4.83 2.07
N LEU A 163 -15.83 -3.87 2.43
CA LEU A 163 -17.02 -3.52 1.65
C LEU A 163 -16.67 -2.89 0.30
N ALA A 164 -15.54 -2.17 0.21
CA ALA A 164 -15.01 -1.63 -1.04
C ALA A 164 -14.34 -2.72 -1.91
N GLY A 165 -14.21 -3.95 -1.41
CA GLY A 165 -13.59 -5.06 -2.12
C GLY A 165 -12.07 -4.95 -2.21
N ILE A 166 -11.43 -4.20 -1.31
CA ILE A 166 -9.97 -4.08 -1.25
C ILE A 166 -9.42 -5.32 -0.54
N PRO A 167 -8.63 -6.17 -1.22
CA PRO A 167 -8.18 -7.42 -0.65
C PRO A 167 -6.96 -7.22 0.24
N GLU A 168 -6.83 -8.11 1.23
CA GLU A 168 -5.63 -8.20 2.06
C GLU A 168 -5.05 -9.62 2.02
N ILE A 169 -3.73 -9.72 2.11
CA ILE A 169 -3.01 -10.99 2.21
C ILE A 169 -2.34 -11.07 3.59
N TYR A 170 -2.57 -12.18 4.25
CA TYR A 170 -1.98 -12.54 5.53
C TYR A 170 -1.09 -13.78 5.40
N PRO A 171 -0.26 -14.14 6.39
CA PRO A 171 0.62 -15.31 6.29
C PRO A 171 -0.10 -16.60 5.90
N ALA A 172 -1.33 -16.80 6.38
CA ALA A 172 -2.14 -17.97 6.06
C ALA A 172 -2.66 -18.02 4.61
N THR A 173 -2.69 -16.87 3.91
CA THR A 173 -3.27 -16.74 2.55
C THR A 173 -2.23 -16.43 1.48
N GLY A 174 -0.99 -16.08 1.86
CA GLY A 174 0.09 -15.82 0.93
C GLY A 174 0.34 -16.97 -0.05
N GLY A 175 0.45 -16.67 -1.33
CA GLY A 175 0.69 -17.65 -2.39
C GLY A 175 -0.52 -18.52 -2.77
N LYS A 176 -1.72 -18.26 -2.24
CA LYS A 176 -2.92 -19.07 -2.53
C LYS A 176 -3.75 -18.57 -3.71
N PHE A 177 -3.72 -17.27 -3.98
CA PHE A 177 -4.56 -16.62 -4.98
C PHE A 177 -3.72 -16.04 -6.12
N VAL A 178 -4.29 -15.95 -7.32
CA VAL A 178 -3.78 -15.12 -8.41
C VAL A 178 -4.44 -13.74 -8.35
N ALA A 179 -3.82 -12.74 -8.96
CA ALA A 179 -4.23 -11.35 -8.84
C ALA A 179 -5.68 -11.09 -9.31
N GLN A 180 -6.15 -11.81 -10.34
CA GLN A 180 -7.52 -11.71 -10.85
C GLN A 180 -8.57 -12.26 -9.86
N MET A 181 -8.23 -13.28 -9.06
CA MET A 181 -9.14 -13.79 -8.01
C MET A 181 -9.34 -12.76 -6.89
N LEU A 182 -8.44 -11.82 -6.76
CA LEU A 182 -8.48 -10.72 -5.80
C LEU A 182 -8.99 -9.41 -6.43
N HIS A 183 -9.44 -9.45 -7.69
CA HIS A 183 -9.91 -8.28 -8.44
C HIS A 183 -8.92 -7.10 -8.47
N LEU A 184 -7.61 -7.37 -8.40
CA LEU A 184 -6.57 -6.34 -8.41
C LEU A 184 -6.52 -5.56 -9.72
N ASP A 185 -6.99 -6.14 -10.82
CA ASP A 185 -7.21 -5.48 -12.11
C ASP A 185 -8.23 -4.35 -12.01
N ARG A 186 -9.35 -4.60 -11.32
CA ARG A 186 -10.42 -3.60 -11.13
C ARG A 186 -10.02 -2.48 -10.17
N LEU A 187 -9.10 -2.77 -9.26
CA LEU A 187 -8.56 -1.80 -8.30
C LEU A 187 -7.39 -0.98 -8.85
N GLY A 188 -7.04 -1.15 -10.14
CA GLY A 188 -5.91 -0.46 -10.74
C GLY A 188 -4.54 -0.90 -10.21
N ALA A 189 -4.49 -2.04 -9.51
CA ALA A 189 -3.28 -2.57 -8.91
C ALA A 189 -2.44 -3.41 -9.89
N ILE A 190 -2.89 -3.58 -11.13
CA ILE A 190 -2.18 -4.28 -12.21
C ILE A 190 -2.05 -3.35 -13.40
N SER A 191 -0.84 -3.25 -13.95
CA SER A 191 -0.62 -2.65 -15.27
C SER A 191 -0.40 -3.75 -16.30
N PHE A 192 -1.15 -3.69 -17.39
CA PHE A 192 -1.01 -4.60 -18.53
C PHE A 192 -0.08 -4.04 -19.60
N ASP A 193 0.24 -2.75 -19.55
CA ASP A 193 1.02 -2.02 -20.54
C ASP A 193 2.48 -1.79 -20.15
N LYS A 194 2.84 -2.09 -18.88
CA LYS A 194 4.20 -1.97 -18.38
C LYS A 194 5.12 -3.09 -18.91
N GLY A 195 6.43 -2.91 -18.75
CA GLY A 195 7.43 -3.94 -19.04
C GLY A 195 7.33 -5.17 -18.11
N CYS A 196 8.25 -6.11 -18.29
CA CYS A 196 8.24 -7.39 -17.57
C CYS A 196 8.37 -7.23 -16.05
N TYR A 197 7.59 -8.03 -15.32
CA TYR A 197 7.67 -8.16 -13.86
C TYR A 197 7.40 -9.60 -13.43
N VAL A 198 7.75 -9.92 -12.18
CA VAL A 198 7.63 -11.30 -11.66
C VAL A 198 6.17 -11.75 -11.66
N GLY A 199 5.89 -12.91 -12.26
CA GLY A 199 4.56 -13.54 -12.32
C GLY A 199 3.65 -13.03 -13.43
N GLN A 200 4.07 -12.07 -14.24
CA GLN A 200 3.26 -11.44 -15.29
C GLN A 200 2.64 -12.42 -16.30
N GLU A 201 3.32 -13.53 -16.64
CA GLU A 201 2.81 -14.48 -17.64
C GLU A 201 1.46 -15.11 -17.26
N VAL A 202 1.17 -15.21 -15.97
CA VAL A 202 -0.13 -15.67 -15.46
C VAL A 202 -1.09 -14.51 -15.24
N ILE A 203 -0.56 -13.37 -14.77
CA ILE A 203 -1.37 -12.19 -14.43
C ILE A 203 -1.87 -11.45 -15.68
N ALA A 204 -1.09 -11.43 -16.76
CA ALA A 204 -1.43 -10.72 -18.00
C ALA A 204 -2.27 -11.56 -18.99
N ARG A 205 -2.64 -12.77 -18.65
CA ARG A 205 -3.54 -13.65 -19.43
C ARG A 205 -4.97 -13.58 -18.92
#